data_222e0957c9bc21568c486bf3ab37c85b
#
_entry.id   222e0957c9bc21568c486bf3ab37c85b
#
_cell.length_a   1.000
_cell.length_b   1.000
_cell.length_c   1.000
_cell.angle_alpha   90.00
_cell.angle_beta   90.00
_cell.angle_gamma   90.00
#
_symmetry.space_group_name_H-M   'P 1'
#
loop_
_entity.id
_entity.type
_entity.pdbx_description
1 polymer ?
#
loop_
_entity_poly.entity_id
_entity_poly.type
_entity_poly.pdbx_seq_one_letter_code
_entity_poly.pdbx_strand_id
1 'polypeptide(L)'
;LRIKKHILINQREVHWNEMVKPGDVCQLTFDEEDYPEKEIPWGNPNLVQEVYQDQHLVIVNKPEGMKTHGNQPNEIALLNHVSAYVGQTCYVVHRLDMETSGLVLFAKNPFILPILNRLLEKKEISREYWALVDGNISSKELVFRDKIGRNRHDRRKRIVDTKNGQYAETH
;
A
#
# COMPACT_ATOMS: atom_id res chain seq x y z
N LEU A 1 -19.62 8.02 11.61
CA LEU A 1 -20.05 6.68 12.08
C LEU A 1 -20.78 6.68 13.44
N ARG A 2 -20.90 7.81 14.12
CA ARG A 2 -21.65 7.92 15.40
C ARG A 2 -23.12 8.27 15.21
N ILE A 3 -23.54 8.49 13.98
CA ILE A 3 -24.91 8.88 13.64
C ILE A 3 -25.78 7.63 13.53
N LYS A 4 -26.97 7.67 14.16
CA LYS A 4 -27.98 6.60 14.03
C LYS A 4 -28.26 6.36 12.54
N LYS A 5 -28.41 5.10 12.14
CA LYS A 5 -28.64 4.62 10.77
C LYS A 5 -27.41 4.49 9.87
N HIS A 6 -26.22 4.93 10.30
CA HIS A 6 -25.00 4.75 9.52
C HIS A 6 -24.38 3.36 9.66
N ILE A 7 -24.84 2.58 10.65
CA ILE A 7 -24.43 1.19 10.85
C ILE A 7 -25.68 0.32 10.91
N LEU A 8 -25.81 -0.56 9.93
CA LEU A 8 -26.85 -1.58 9.95
C LEU A 8 -26.21 -2.96 9.94
N ILE A 9 -26.75 -3.87 10.77
CA ILE A 9 -26.39 -5.28 10.72
C ILE A 9 -27.64 -6.05 10.32
N ASN A 10 -27.53 -6.81 9.21
CA ASN A 10 -28.65 -7.53 8.60
C ASN A 10 -29.86 -6.59 8.35
N GLN A 11 -29.58 -5.38 7.84
CA GLN A 11 -30.57 -4.32 7.53
C GLN A 11 -31.27 -3.72 8.78
N ARG A 12 -30.81 -3.99 9.99
CA ARG A 12 -31.35 -3.54 11.26
C ARG A 12 -30.40 -2.53 11.92
N GLU A 13 -30.94 -1.45 12.49
CA GLU A 13 -30.17 -0.54 13.34
C GLU A 13 -29.66 -1.29 14.57
N VAL A 14 -28.41 -1.06 14.93
CA VAL A 14 -27.75 -1.74 16.04
C VAL A 14 -27.08 -0.71 16.97
N HIS A 15 -26.93 -1.11 18.21
CA HIS A 15 -26.08 -0.37 19.13
C HIS A 15 -24.60 -0.58 18.77
N TRP A 16 -23.78 0.45 18.94
CA TRP A 16 -22.34 0.44 18.61
C TRP A 16 -21.55 -0.65 19.35
N ASN A 17 -22.06 -1.18 20.46
CA ASN A 17 -21.45 -2.25 21.26
C ASN A 17 -22.13 -3.62 21.02
N GLU A 18 -23.01 -3.74 20.03
CA GLU A 18 -23.63 -5.03 19.69
C GLU A 18 -22.56 -5.95 19.07
N MET A 19 -22.55 -7.19 19.53
CA MET A 19 -21.61 -8.21 19.05
C MET A 19 -22.04 -8.73 17.69
N VAL A 20 -21.16 -8.66 16.69
CA VAL A 20 -21.35 -9.27 15.39
C VAL A 20 -20.94 -10.75 15.39
N LYS A 21 -21.60 -11.55 14.57
CA LYS A 21 -21.35 -12.99 14.45
C LYS A 21 -20.86 -13.30 13.02
N PRO A 22 -20.13 -14.40 12.83
CA PRO A 22 -19.84 -14.89 11.48
C PRO A 22 -21.11 -15.06 10.64
N GLY A 23 -21.12 -14.48 9.43
CA GLY A 23 -22.27 -14.47 8.54
C GLY A 23 -23.16 -13.22 8.63
N ASP A 24 -22.97 -12.36 9.61
CA ASP A 24 -23.67 -11.07 9.65
C ASP A 24 -23.19 -10.14 8.52
N VAL A 25 -24.14 -9.48 7.88
CA VAL A 25 -23.87 -8.47 6.86
C VAL A 25 -23.88 -7.10 7.53
N CYS A 26 -22.72 -6.47 7.59
CA CYS A 26 -22.56 -5.12 8.13
C CYS A 26 -22.61 -4.11 6.98
N GLN A 27 -23.62 -3.23 6.99
CA GLN A 27 -23.75 -2.12 6.07
C GLN A 27 -23.32 -0.84 6.76
N LEU A 28 -22.34 -0.15 6.19
CA LEU A 28 -21.85 1.14 6.66
C LEU A 28 -22.23 2.20 5.64
N THR A 29 -22.86 3.28 6.11
CA THR A 29 -23.15 4.46 5.29
C THR A 29 -22.25 5.60 5.74
N PHE A 30 -21.58 6.24 4.80
CA PHE A 30 -20.67 7.35 5.05
C PHE A 30 -21.20 8.60 4.39
N ASP A 31 -21.07 9.71 5.09
CA ASP A 31 -21.32 11.03 4.51
C ASP A 31 -20.01 11.55 3.86
N GLU A 32 -20.13 12.52 2.96
CA GLU A 32 -18.99 13.15 2.29
C GLU A 32 -17.97 13.73 3.29
N GLU A 33 -18.43 14.17 4.47
CA GLU A 33 -17.59 14.70 5.54
C GLU A 33 -16.74 13.61 6.24
N ASP A 34 -17.21 12.36 6.25
CA ASP A 34 -16.50 11.25 6.89
C ASP A 34 -15.22 10.87 6.14
N TYR A 35 -15.24 11.05 4.82
CA TYR A 35 -14.11 10.76 3.92
C TYR A 35 -14.04 11.81 2.82
N PRO A 36 -13.56 13.02 3.14
CA PRO A 36 -13.31 14.00 2.10
C PRO A 36 -12.35 13.40 1.08
N GLU A 37 -12.77 13.33 -0.17
CA GLU A 37 -11.91 12.88 -1.26
C GLU A 37 -10.68 13.78 -1.28
N LYS A 38 -9.52 13.15 -1.08
CA LYS A 38 -8.26 13.85 -1.24
C LYS A 38 -8.07 14.06 -2.74
N GLU A 39 -8.36 15.24 -3.21
CA GLU A 39 -8.03 15.61 -4.59
C GLU A 39 -6.54 15.50 -4.81
N ILE A 40 -6.16 14.65 -5.75
CA ILE A 40 -4.79 14.53 -6.24
C ILE A 40 -4.76 14.90 -7.71
N PRO A 41 -3.66 15.52 -8.20
CA PRO A 41 -3.55 15.79 -9.63
C PRO A 41 -3.63 14.48 -10.41
N TRP A 42 -4.40 14.47 -11.48
CA TRP A 42 -4.54 13.29 -12.34
C TRP A 42 -3.33 13.14 -13.24
N GLY A 43 -2.84 11.92 -13.37
CA GLY A 43 -1.73 11.57 -14.23
C GLY A 43 -2.19 11.12 -15.61
N ASN A 44 -1.29 10.47 -16.34
CA ASN A 44 -1.59 9.91 -17.66
C ASN A 44 -1.96 8.42 -17.53
N PRO A 45 -3.22 8.02 -17.78
CA PRO A 45 -3.66 6.62 -17.65
C PRO A 45 -2.95 5.66 -18.62
N ASN A 46 -2.44 6.16 -19.75
CA ASN A 46 -1.75 5.33 -20.74
C ASN A 46 -0.36 4.83 -20.25
N LEU A 47 0.14 5.35 -19.14
CA LEU A 47 1.39 4.89 -18.53
C LEU A 47 1.17 3.75 -17.53
N VAL A 48 -0.07 3.31 -17.33
CA VAL A 48 -0.41 2.23 -16.40
C VAL A 48 -0.38 0.90 -17.13
N GLN A 49 0.42 -0.02 -16.61
CA GLN A 49 0.41 -1.41 -17.00
C GLN A 49 -0.31 -2.22 -15.93
N GLU A 50 -1.63 -2.39 -16.09
CA GLU A 50 -2.45 -3.20 -15.20
C GLU A 50 -2.06 -4.67 -15.28
N VAL A 51 -2.02 -5.32 -14.13
CA VAL A 51 -1.82 -6.77 -13.98
C VAL A 51 -3.08 -7.44 -13.43
N TYR A 52 -3.77 -6.77 -12.52
CA TYR A 52 -5.01 -7.23 -11.92
C TYR A 52 -5.82 -6.06 -11.39
N GLN A 53 -7.13 -6.12 -11.53
CA GLN A 53 -8.06 -5.17 -10.93
C GLN A 53 -9.37 -5.85 -10.54
N ASP A 54 -9.93 -5.44 -9.39
CA ASP A 54 -11.28 -5.75 -8.98
C ASP A 54 -11.99 -4.49 -8.41
N GLN A 55 -13.09 -4.68 -7.68
CA GLN A 55 -13.83 -3.56 -7.07
C GLN A 55 -13.08 -2.89 -5.91
N HIS A 56 -12.06 -3.54 -5.33
CA HIS A 56 -11.40 -3.14 -4.09
C HIS A 56 -9.95 -2.68 -4.28
N LEU A 57 -9.25 -3.28 -5.22
CA LEU A 57 -7.82 -3.06 -5.41
C LEU A 57 -7.42 -3.08 -6.89
N VAL A 58 -6.24 -2.55 -7.18
CA VAL A 58 -5.58 -2.65 -8.47
C VAL A 58 -4.10 -2.94 -8.26
N ILE A 59 -3.56 -3.86 -9.06
CA ILE A 59 -2.14 -4.21 -9.10
C ILE A 59 -1.60 -3.80 -10.46
N VAL A 60 -0.52 -3.03 -10.45
CA VAL A 60 0.11 -2.53 -11.66
C VAL A 60 1.60 -2.86 -11.67
N ASN A 61 2.18 -3.01 -12.84
CA ASN A 61 3.62 -3.16 -13.02
C ASN A 61 4.26 -1.77 -13.15
N LYS A 62 4.99 -1.35 -12.10
CA LYS A 62 5.69 -0.07 -12.08
C LYS A 62 6.98 -0.16 -12.92
N PRO A 63 7.20 0.72 -13.89
CA PRO A 63 8.48 0.80 -14.57
C PRO A 63 9.58 1.35 -13.64
N GLU A 64 10.83 1.06 -13.98
CA GLU A 64 12.00 1.74 -13.42
C GLU A 64 11.97 3.24 -13.77
N GLY A 65 12.57 4.06 -12.93
CA GLY A 65 12.62 5.53 -13.10
C GLY A 65 11.36 6.27 -12.66
N MET A 66 10.29 5.57 -12.28
CA MET A 66 9.04 6.17 -11.81
C MET A 66 8.89 6.02 -10.30
N LYS A 67 8.52 7.11 -9.60
CA LYS A 67 8.17 7.04 -8.18
C LYS A 67 6.80 6.38 -7.98
N THR A 68 6.61 5.68 -6.88
CA THR A 68 5.30 5.13 -6.50
C THR A 68 4.32 6.24 -6.12
N HIS A 69 4.78 7.25 -5.37
CA HIS A 69 4.02 8.46 -5.02
C HIS A 69 4.95 9.68 -4.98
N GLY A 70 4.41 10.86 -5.20
CA GLY A 70 5.16 12.11 -5.14
C GLY A 70 5.57 12.46 -3.71
N ASN A 71 6.69 13.17 -3.58
CA ASN A 71 7.15 13.75 -2.32
C ASN A 71 6.62 15.19 -2.11
N GLN A 72 6.12 15.80 -3.17
CA GLN A 72 5.52 17.13 -3.20
C GLN A 72 4.05 17.04 -3.62
N PRO A 73 3.18 17.97 -3.19
CA PRO A 73 1.74 17.91 -3.48
C PRO A 73 1.38 17.81 -4.96
N ASN A 74 2.16 18.46 -5.84
CA ASN A 74 1.90 18.50 -7.28
C ASN A 74 2.82 17.58 -8.09
N GLU A 75 3.61 16.75 -7.45
CA GLU A 75 4.50 15.82 -8.13
C GLU A 75 3.70 14.63 -8.66
N ILE A 76 3.71 14.45 -9.99
CA ILE A 76 3.05 13.34 -10.66
C ILE A 76 3.91 12.08 -10.52
N ALA A 77 3.31 11.00 -10.05
CA ALA A 77 3.92 9.70 -9.83
C ALA A 77 2.94 8.59 -10.22
N LEU A 78 3.32 7.33 -10.03
CA LEU A 78 2.48 6.18 -10.38
C LEU A 78 1.07 6.26 -9.76
N LEU A 79 0.94 6.69 -8.51
CA LEU A 79 -0.35 6.88 -7.85
C LEU A 79 -1.29 7.77 -8.68
N ASN A 80 -0.78 8.84 -9.25
CA ASN A 80 -1.55 9.79 -10.05
C ASN A 80 -2.00 9.15 -11.38
N HIS A 81 -1.12 8.37 -12.01
CA HIS A 81 -1.44 7.64 -13.23
C HIS A 81 -2.49 6.57 -12.97
N VAL A 82 -2.33 5.79 -11.89
CA VAL A 82 -3.28 4.73 -11.50
C VAL A 82 -4.65 5.32 -11.13
N SER A 83 -4.69 6.43 -10.41
CA SER A 83 -5.96 7.10 -10.07
C SER A 83 -6.68 7.59 -11.31
N ALA A 84 -5.96 8.16 -12.29
CA ALA A 84 -6.53 8.55 -13.57
C ALA A 84 -7.02 7.33 -14.39
N TYR A 85 -6.29 6.21 -14.34
CA TYR A 85 -6.65 4.98 -15.03
C TYR A 85 -7.92 4.35 -14.45
N VAL A 86 -8.02 4.29 -13.12
CA VAL A 86 -9.19 3.73 -12.42
C VAL A 86 -10.38 4.68 -12.45
N GLY A 87 -10.16 5.99 -12.66
CA GLY A 87 -11.20 7.02 -12.65
C GLY A 87 -11.63 7.47 -11.25
N GLN A 88 -10.84 7.16 -10.23
CA GLN A 88 -11.06 7.59 -8.84
C GLN A 88 -9.74 7.64 -8.07
N THR A 89 -9.71 8.35 -6.94
CA THR A 89 -8.55 8.39 -6.07
C THR A 89 -8.21 7.01 -5.54
N CYS A 90 -6.98 6.55 -5.81
CA CYS A 90 -6.41 5.33 -5.27
C CYS A 90 -5.49 5.63 -4.09
N TYR A 91 -5.16 4.59 -3.31
CA TYR A 91 -4.37 4.69 -2.08
C TYR A 91 -3.20 3.72 -2.13
N VAL A 92 -2.01 4.22 -1.82
CA VAL A 92 -0.79 3.40 -1.84
C VAL A 92 -0.80 2.42 -0.67
N VAL A 93 -0.75 1.13 -0.95
CA VAL A 93 -0.64 0.07 0.06
C VAL A 93 0.82 -0.19 0.43
N HIS A 94 1.69 -0.27 -0.58
CA HIS A 94 3.14 -0.35 -0.40
C HIS A 94 3.86 0.38 -1.53
N ARG A 95 5.15 0.55 -1.37
CA ARG A 95 5.95 1.28 -2.35
C ARG A 95 7.15 0.48 -2.82
N LEU A 96 7.56 0.77 -4.04
CA LEU A 96 8.88 0.44 -4.58
C LEU A 96 9.67 1.74 -4.74
N ASP A 97 10.97 1.65 -4.64
CA ASP A 97 11.86 2.77 -4.93
C ASP A 97 11.83 3.14 -6.42
N MET A 98 12.32 4.31 -6.77
CA MET A 98 12.26 4.84 -8.14
C MET A 98 12.95 3.91 -9.13
N GLU A 99 14.12 3.39 -8.76
CA GLU A 99 14.94 2.49 -9.57
C GLU A 99 14.47 1.03 -9.54
N THR A 100 13.46 0.71 -8.74
CA THR A 100 12.91 -0.64 -8.65
C THR A 100 11.66 -0.74 -9.51
N SER A 101 11.63 -1.66 -10.45
CA SER A 101 10.44 -2.04 -11.22
C SER A 101 9.68 -3.18 -10.55
N GLY A 102 8.43 -3.41 -10.95
CA GLY A 102 7.64 -4.56 -10.53
C GLY A 102 6.28 -4.19 -9.94
N LEU A 103 5.64 -5.15 -9.30
CA LEU A 103 4.25 -5.06 -8.89
C LEU A 103 4.05 -4.10 -7.72
N VAL A 104 3.07 -3.21 -7.87
CA VAL A 104 2.61 -2.30 -6.82
C VAL A 104 1.12 -2.44 -6.65
N LEU A 105 0.70 -2.60 -5.41
CA LEU A 105 -0.69 -2.74 -5.00
C LEU A 105 -1.25 -1.39 -4.52
N PHE A 106 -2.41 -1.02 -5.04
CA PHE A 106 -3.18 0.13 -4.61
C PHE A 106 -4.57 -0.30 -4.14
N ALA A 107 -5.06 0.30 -3.07
CA ALA A 107 -6.46 0.20 -2.69
C ALA A 107 -7.29 1.21 -3.49
N LYS A 108 -8.49 0.82 -3.91
CA LYS A 108 -9.41 1.68 -4.65
C LYS A 108 -10.32 2.51 -3.74
N ASN A 109 -10.32 2.21 -2.44
CA ASN A 109 -11.09 2.97 -1.46
C ASN A 109 -10.39 2.99 -0.10
N PRO A 110 -10.69 3.96 0.77
CA PRO A 110 -10.01 4.14 2.05
C PRO A 110 -10.30 3.03 3.06
N PHE A 111 -11.35 2.22 2.88
CA PHE A 111 -11.73 1.14 3.81
C PHE A 111 -10.88 -0.11 3.61
N ILE A 112 -10.51 -0.39 2.37
CA ILE A 112 -9.66 -1.54 2.01
C ILE A 112 -8.19 -1.28 2.40
N LEU A 113 -7.76 -0.03 2.38
CA LEU A 113 -6.37 0.33 2.70
C LEU A 113 -5.89 -0.21 4.07
N PRO A 114 -6.60 -0.01 5.20
CA PRO A 114 -6.18 -0.58 6.49
C PRO A 114 -6.15 -2.11 6.50
N ILE A 115 -7.07 -2.76 5.78
CA ILE A 115 -7.10 -4.21 5.67
C ILE A 115 -5.85 -4.72 4.96
N LEU A 116 -5.51 -4.15 3.80
CA LEU A 116 -4.32 -4.51 3.04
C LEU A 116 -3.03 -4.22 3.81
N ASN A 117 -2.96 -3.09 4.51
CA ASN A 117 -1.82 -2.75 5.38
C ASN A 117 -1.64 -3.80 6.48
N ARG A 118 -2.72 -4.25 7.12
CA ARG A 118 -2.67 -5.30 8.13
C ARG A 118 -2.20 -6.64 7.56
N LEU A 119 -2.63 -7.01 6.36
CA LEU A 119 -2.16 -8.21 5.68
C LEU A 119 -0.65 -8.15 5.37
N LEU A 120 -0.15 -6.97 4.97
CA LEU A 120 1.29 -6.74 4.76
C LEU A 120 2.08 -6.87 6.07
N GLU A 121 1.60 -6.25 7.15
CA GLU A 121 2.24 -6.31 8.48
C GLU A 121 2.33 -7.73 9.01
N LYS A 122 1.28 -8.53 8.80
CA LYS A 122 1.23 -9.94 9.18
C LYS A 122 1.99 -10.87 8.23
N LYS A 123 2.61 -10.32 7.16
CA LYS A 123 3.26 -11.10 6.10
C LYS A 123 2.31 -12.09 5.38
N GLU A 124 1.02 -11.82 5.39
CA GLU A 124 0.01 -12.59 4.65
C GLU A 124 0.00 -12.23 3.15
N ILE A 125 0.58 -11.10 2.77
CA ILE A 125 0.94 -10.76 1.38
C ILE A 125 2.43 -11.03 1.21
N SER A 126 2.76 -12.10 0.48
CA SER A 126 4.14 -12.45 0.13
C SER A 126 4.69 -11.48 -0.92
N ARG A 127 5.93 -11.05 -0.73
CA ARG A 127 6.63 -10.18 -1.68
C ARG A 127 7.97 -10.80 -2.02
N GLU A 128 8.12 -11.15 -3.27
CA GLU A 128 9.36 -11.73 -3.80
C GLU A 128 10.04 -10.73 -4.73
N TYR A 129 11.36 -10.71 -4.71
CA TYR A 129 12.16 -9.79 -5.49
C TYR A 129 13.27 -10.54 -6.22
N TRP A 130 13.56 -10.07 -7.41
CA TRP A 130 14.77 -10.43 -8.10
C TRP A 130 15.78 -9.30 -7.93
N ALA A 131 17.00 -9.63 -7.52
CA ALA A 131 18.04 -8.66 -7.31
C ALA A 131 19.31 -9.07 -8.06
N LEU A 132 19.87 -8.15 -8.82
CA LEU A 132 21.21 -8.28 -9.35
C LEU A 132 22.20 -7.80 -8.29
N VAL A 133 23.11 -8.66 -7.89
CA VAL A 133 24.12 -8.35 -6.86
C VAL A 133 25.52 -8.43 -7.44
N ASP A 134 26.44 -7.69 -6.84
CA ASP A 134 27.86 -7.78 -7.17
C ASP A 134 28.49 -8.99 -6.47
N GLY A 135 29.42 -9.68 -7.15
CA GLY A 135 30.10 -10.85 -6.64
C GLY A 135 29.38 -12.18 -6.91
N ASN A 136 29.84 -13.23 -6.25
CA ASN A 136 29.32 -14.58 -6.44
C ASN A 136 28.72 -15.13 -5.15
N ILE A 137 27.45 -15.46 -5.20
CA ILE A 137 26.75 -16.12 -4.09
C ILE A 137 26.95 -17.62 -4.23
N SER A 138 27.76 -18.22 -3.37
CA SER A 138 28.08 -19.65 -3.41
C SER A 138 27.01 -20.55 -2.77
N SER A 139 26.12 -20.00 -1.99
CA SER A 139 25.05 -20.73 -1.29
C SER A 139 23.72 -20.59 -2.01
N LYS A 140 22.91 -21.68 -2.06
CA LYS A 140 21.57 -21.65 -2.63
C LYS A 140 20.58 -20.87 -1.78
N GLU A 141 20.83 -20.80 -0.47
CA GLU A 141 19.99 -20.10 0.51
C GLU A 141 20.87 -19.30 1.45
N LEU A 142 20.55 -18.05 1.63
CA LEU A 142 21.17 -17.13 2.56
C LEU A 142 20.10 -16.38 3.31
N VAL A 143 20.34 -16.10 4.58
CA VAL A 143 19.46 -15.27 5.39
C VAL A 143 20.27 -14.14 5.99
N PHE A 144 19.90 -12.91 5.64
CA PHE A 144 20.47 -11.71 6.22
C PHE A 144 19.52 -11.18 7.30
N ARG A 145 20.03 -11.03 8.52
CA ARG A 145 19.26 -10.56 9.69
C ARG A 145 20.04 -9.47 10.39
N ASP A 146 19.61 -8.23 10.19
CA ASP A 146 20.26 -7.08 10.82
C ASP A 146 19.25 -6.01 11.20
N LYS A 147 19.65 -5.13 12.11
CA LYS A 147 18.91 -3.88 12.34
C LYS A 147 19.39 -2.82 11.37
N ILE A 148 18.49 -2.31 10.54
CA ILE A 148 18.80 -1.35 9.50
C ILE A 148 18.32 0.05 9.89
N GLY A 149 19.23 1.01 9.86
CA GLY A 149 18.99 2.41 10.16
C GLY A 149 19.34 3.34 9.00
N ARG A 150 19.08 4.63 9.19
CA ARG A 150 19.50 5.66 8.23
C ARG A 150 20.95 6.03 8.46
N ASN A 151 21.72 6.17 7.38
CA ASN A 151 23.06 6.74 7.47
C ASN A 151 22.97 8.21 7.90
N ARG A 152 23.79 8.59 8.89
CA ARG A 152 23.80 9.96 9.44
C ARG A 152 24.37 10.99 8.47
N HIS A 153 25.29 10.58 7.59
CA HIS A 153 25.97 11.45 6.62
C HIS A 153 25.26 11.50 5.26
N ASP A 154 24.60 10.41 4.85
CA ASP A 154 23.80 10.38 3.63
C ASP A 154 22.44 9.71 3.93
N ARG A 155 21.40 10.53 4.06
CA ARG A 155 20.05 10.06 4.40
C ARG A 155 19.42 9.13 3.35
N ARG A 156 19.97 9.07 2.15
CA ARG A 156 19.52 8.16 1.07
C ARG A 156 20.00 6.73 1.32
N LYS A 157 21.14 6.58 2.04
CA LYS A 157 21.73 5.29 2.35
C LYS A 157 21.16 4.68 3.62
N ARG A 158 21.17 3.37 3.66
CA ARG A 158 20.90 2.56 4.85
C ARG A 158 22.17 1.91 5.32
N ILE A 159 22.27 1.72 6.62
CA ILE A 159 23.40 1.06 7.29
C ILE A 159 22.89 0.08 8.34
N VAL A 160 23.71 -0.88 8.69
CA VAL A 160 23.48 -1.69 9.89
C VAL A 160 23.63 -0.79 11.10
N ASP A 161 22.55 -0.64 11.88
CA ASP A 161 22.51 0.15 13.12
C ASP A 161 21.93 -0.71 14.24
N THR A 162 22.80 -1.33 15.00
CA THR A 162 22.41 -2.27 16.06
C THR A 162 21.68 -1.60 17.22
N LYS A 163 21.82 -0.27 17.39
CA LYS A 163 21.22 0.49 18.50
C LYS A 163 19.82 1.01 18.16
N ASN A 164 19.68 1.69 17.02
CA ASN A 164 18.46 2.41 16.65
C ASN A 164 17.80 1.91 15.36
N GLY A 165 18.41 0.92 14.71
CA GLY A 165 17.86 0.32 13.48
C GLY A 165 16.61 -0.51 13.74
N GLN A 166 15.76 -0.59 12.73
CA GLN A 166 14.62 -1.51 12.69
C GLN A 166 15.09 -2.88 12.22
N TYR A 167 14.55 -3.94 12.82
CA TYR A 167 14.83 -5.31 12.41
C TYR A 167 14.43 -5.52 10.94
N ALA A 168 15.36 -6.06 10.17
CA ALA A 168 15.15 -6.43 8.77
C ALA A 168 15.66 -7.86 8.54
N GLU A 169 14.93 -8.61 7.74
CA GLU A 169 15.29 -9.97 7.37
C GLU A 169 15.02 -10.16 5.87
N THR A 170 16.02 -10.72 5.18
CA THR A 170 15.95 -11.07 3.75
C THR A 170 16.42 -12.50 3.57
N HIS A 171 15.65 -13.28 2.85
CA HIS A 171 15.94 -14.67 2.47
C HIS A 171 16.35 -14.73 1.02
#